data_24078a60816d9bcab4a09b35a94b5e85
#
_entry.id   24078a60816d9bcab4a09b35a94b5e85
#
_cell.length_a   1.000
_cell.length_b   1.000
_cell.length_c   1.000
_cell.angle_alpha   90.00
_cell.angle_beta   90.00
_cell.angle_gamma   90.00
#
_symmetry.space_group_name_H-M   'P 1'
#
loop_
_entity.id
_entity.type
_entity.pdbx_description
1 polymer ?
#
loop_
_entity_poly.entity_id
_entity_poly.type
_entity_poly.pdbx_seq_one_letter_code
_entity_poly.pdbx_strand_id
1 'polypeptide(L)' 'MQLTFIETSIFSRDRSKYFDDDEFRRFENCLLENPETGDVITGTGGCRKVRWKRQGTGKSGGIRVIYYHISTNHRLYLL' A
#
# COMPACT_ATOMS: atom_id res chain seq x y z
N MET A 1 -12.26 11.70 -0.14
CA MET A 1 -12.45 10.52 0.72
C MET A 1 -11.42 10.53 1.82
N GLN A 2 -11.79 10.14 3.02
CA GLN A 2 -10.86 9.97 4.13
C GLN A 2 -10.62 8.50 4.37
N LEU A 3 -9.36 8.14 4.55
CA LEU A 3 -8.97 6.79 4.91
C LEU A 3 -8.10 6.83 6.15
N THR A 4 -8.30 5.86 7.03
CA THR A 4 -7.37 5.64 8.13
C THR A 4 -6.42 4.52 7.71
N PHE A 5 -5.14 4.84 7.59
CA PHE A 5 -4.13 3.84 7.27
C PHE A 5 -3.65 3.19 8.56
N ILE A 6 -3.68 1.88 8.59
CA ILE A 6 -3.23 1.10 9.74
C ILE A 6 -2.08 0.22 9.29
N GLU A 7 -0.88 0.47 9.81
CA GLU A 7 0.29 -0.33 9.51
C GLU A 7 0.36 -1.51 10.48
N THR A 8 0.47 -2.71 9.92
CA THR A 8 0.77 -3.86 10.77
C THR A 8 2.21 -3.74 11.28
N SER A 9 2.53 -4.45 12.36
CA SER A 9 3.87 -4.38 12.93
C SER A 9 4.94 -4.85 11.95
N ILE A 10 4.63 -5.85 11.13
CA ILE A 10 5.57 -6.34 10.12
C ILE A 10 5.80 -5.26 9.05
N PHE A 11 4.73 -4.63 8.59
CA PHE A 11 4.87 -3.56 7.60
C PHE A 11 5.69 -2.39 8.15
N SER A 12 5.38 -1.95 9.36
CA SER A 12 6.09 -0.83 9.98
C SER A 12 7.58 -1.13 10.16
N ARG A 13 7.92 -2.36 10.53
CA ARG A 13 9.30 -2.78 10.71
C ARG A 13 10.09 -2.64 9.41
N ASP A 14 9.48 -2.99 8.29
CA ASP A 14 10.18 -3.06 7.01
C ASP A 14 10.00 -1.82 6.14
N ARG A 15 9.11 -0.90 6.53
CA ARG A 15 8.77 0.25 5.70
C ARG A 15 9.97 1.08 5.27
N SER A 16 10.86 1.39 6.19
CA SER A 16 12.01 2.25 5.91
C SER A 16 13.01 1.62 4.95
N LYS A 17 12.97 0.31 4.76
CA LYS A 17 13.81 -0.37 3.79
C LYS A 17 13.38 -0.07 2.36
N TYR A 18 12.11 0.24 2.15
CA TYR A 18 11.51 0.36 0.83
C TYR A 18 11.03 1.76 0.49
N PHE A 19 10.69 2.56 1.50
CA PHE A 19 10.16 3.90 1.30
C PHE A 19 10.92 4.90 2.17
N ASP A 20 11.28 6.05 1.61
CA ASP A 20 11.54 7.21 2.44
C ASP A 20 10.19 7.88 2.75
N ASP A 21 10.20 8.92 3.59
CA ASP A 21 8.95 9.55 4.03
C ASP A 21 8.16 10.17 2.88
N ASP A 22 8.84 10.80 1.92
CA ASP A 22 8.17 11.43 0.79
C ASP A 22 7.56 10.38 -0.15
N GLU A 23 8.29 9.29 -0.42
CA GLU A 23 7.78 8.20 -1.23
C GLU A 23 6.56 7.56 -0.59
N PHE A 24 6.63 7.34 0.73
CA PHE A 24 5.51 6.72 1.43
C PHE A 24 4.26 7.60 1.37
N ARG A 25 4.44 8.91 1.51
CA ARG A 25 3.31 9.84 1.40
C ARG A 25 2.70 9.80 0.00
N ARG A 26 3.51 9.73 -1.05
CA ARG A 26 3.00 9.62 -2.41
C ARG A 26 2.25 8.31 -2.61
N PHE A 27 2.74 7.24 -2.02
CA PHE A 27 2.07 5.95 -2.06
C PHE A 27 0.72 6.01 -1.36
N GLU A 28 0.67 6.59 -0.17
CA GLU A 28 -0.59 6.73 0.56
C GLU A 28 -1.59 7.60 -0.21
N ASN A 29 -1.12 8.68 -0.84
CA ASN A 29 -1.99 9.53 -1.64
C ASN A 29 -2.56 8.78 -2.84
N CYS A 30 -1.79 7.91 -3.44
CA CYS A 30 -2.28 7.07 -4.54
C CYS A 30 -3.42 6.17 -4.07
N LEU A 31 -3.27 5.53 -2.91
CA LEU A 31 -4.33 4.71 -2.34
C LEU A 31 -5.53 5.53 -1.90
N LEU A 32 -5.28 6.76 -1.44
CA LEU A 32 -6.36 7.65 -1.04
C LEU A 32 -7.25 8.03 -2.23
N GLU A 33 -6.64 8.25 -3.39
CA GLU A 33 -7.38 8.57 -4.61
C GLU A 33 -8.16 7.37 -5.12
N ASN A 34 -7.59 6.18 -5.02
CA ASN A 34 -8.26 4.96 -5.47
C ASN A 34 -7.84 3.78 -4.60
N PRO A 35 -8.60 3.49 -3.53
CA PRO A 35 -8.27 2.36 -2.65
C PRO A 35 -8.33 0.99 -3.33
N GLU A 36 -8.96 0.91 -4.49
CA GLU A 36 -9.10 -0.34 -5.23
C GLU A 36 -8.12 -0.44 -6.39
N THR A 37 -7.06 0.36 -6.38
CA THR A 37 -6.08 0.37 -7.46
C THR A 37 -5.31 -0.95 -7.57
N GLY A 38 -5.11 -1.66 -6.46
CA GLY A 38 -4.43 -2.95 -6.48
C GLY A 38 -5.34 -4.07 -6.94
N ASP A 39 -4.74 -5.16 -7.39
CA ASP A 39 -5.46 -6.35 -7.83
C ASP A 39 -5.80 -7.26 -6.66
N VAL A 40 -7.02 -7.76 -6.64
CA VAL A 40 -7.46 -8.70 -5.60
C VAL A 40 -6.67 -10.00 -5.71
N ILE A 41 -6.18 -10.47 -4.57
CA ILE A 41 -5.48 -11.75 -4.49
C ILE A 41 -6.50 -12.84 -4.18
N THR A 42 -6.63 -13.80 -5.08
CA THR A 42 -7.58 -14.90 -4.94
C THR A 42 -7.32 -15.68 -3.65
N GLY A 43 -8.39 -16.00 -2.93
CA GLY A 43 -8.29 -16.85 -1.73
C GLY A 43 -7.90 -16.11 -0.47
N THR A 44 -7.86 -14.78 -0.49
CA THR A 44 -7.42 -14.00 0.69
C THR A 44 -8.56 -13.25 1.37
N GLY A 45 -9.79 -13.37 0.85
CA GLY A 45 -10.91 -12.63 1.42
C GLY A 45 -10.91 -11.15 1.06
N GLY A 46 -10.13 -10.73 0.09
CA GLY A 46 -10.17 -9.36 -0.41
C GLY A 46 -8.87 -8.57 -0.26
N CYS A 47 -7.78 -9.22 0.12
CA CYS A 47 -6.49 -8.55 0.10
C CYS A 47 -6.10 -8.18 -1.33
N ARG A 48 -5.44 -7.05 -1.49
CA ARG A 48 -5.01 -6.55 -2.78
C ARG A 48 -3.50 -6.42 -2.82
N LYS A 49 -2.94 -6.55 -4.00
CA LYS A 49 -1.52 -6.31 -4.24
C LYS A 49 -1.37 -5.16 -5.23
N VAL A 50 -0.45 -4.25 -4.93
CA VAL A 50 -0.14 -3.14 -5.81
C VAL A 50 1.37 -3.06 -5.96
N ARG A 51 1.82 -2.79 -7.19
CA ARG A 51 3.23 -2.57 -7.45
C ARG A 51 3.49 -1.08 -7.44
N TRP A 52 4.47 -0.67 -6.63
CA TRP A 52 4.87 0.73 -6.54
C TRP A 52 6.28 0.90 -7.09
N LYS A 53 6.43 1.80 -8.06
CA LYS A 53 7.75 2.13 -8.61
C LYS A 53 8.36 3.26 -7.79
N ARG A 54 9.57 3.03 -7.30
CA ARG A 54 10.31 4.05 -6.59
C ARG A 54 11.04 4.91 -7.60
N GLN A 55 11.09 6.22 -7.36
CA GLN A 55 11.81 7.14 -8.24
C GLN A 55 13.30 6.82 -8.27
N GLY A 56 13.89 6.91 -9.46
CA GLY A 56 15.34 6.75 -9.63
C GLY A 56 15.86 5.35 -9.54
N THR A 57 15.00 4.34 -9.45
CA THR A 57 15.45 2.96 -9.25
C THR A 57 15.46 2.11 -10.51
N GLY A 58 15.03 2.63 -11.64
CA GLY A 58 15.02 1.85 -12.88
C GLY A 58 13.99 0.74 -12.90
N LYS A 59 14.16 -0.21 -13.84
CA LYS A 59 13.13 -1.20 -14.15
C LYS A 59 12.84 -2.17 -13.03
N SER A 60 13.84 -2.53 -12.24
CA SER A 60 13.69 -3.52 -11.18
C SER A 60 13.39 -2.92 -9.83
N GLY A 61 13.20 -1.61 -9.77
CA GLY A 61 13.08 -0.92 -8.51
C GLY A 61 11.69 -0.92 -7.87
N GLY A 62 10.74 -1.62 -8.49
CA GLY A 62 9.38 -1.67 -7.95
C GLY A 62 9.28 -2.57 -6.73
N ILE A 63 8.39 -2.19 -5.83
CA ILE A 63 8.05 -3.02 -4.67
C ILE A 63 6.60 -3.41 -4.76
N ARG A 64 6.28 -4.56 -4.19
CA ARG A 64 4.90 -5.04 -4.10
C ARG A 64 4.40 -4.81 -2.69
N VAL A 65 3.24 -4.18 -2.58
CA VAL A 65 2.62 -3.93 -1.29
C VAL A 65 1.30 -4.68 -1.25
N ILE A 66 1.08 -5.39 -0.16
CA ILE A 66 -0.18 -6.09 0.10
C ILE A 66 -0.96 -5.24 1.08
N TYR A 67 -2.24 -5.01 0.79
CA TYR A 67 -3.08 -4.24 1.68
C TYR A 67 -4.51 -4.79 1.67
N TYR A 68 -5.28 -4.39 2.67
CA TYR A 68 -6.69 -4.78 2.80
C TYR A 68 -7.51 -3.54 3.09
N HIS A 69 -8.45 -3.23 2.20
CA HIS A 69 -9.31 -2.07 2.32
C HIS A 69 -10.70 -2.49 2.80
N ILE A 70 -11.15 -1.90 3.89
CA ILE A 70 -12.51 -2.10 4.40
C ILE A 70 -13.28 -0.82 4.12
N SER A 71 -14.17 -0.86 3.13
CA SER A 71 -14.89 0.33 2.66
C SER A 71 -15.90 0.83 3.66
N THR A 72 -16.48 -0.05 4.47
CA THR A 72 -17.56 0.31 5.39
C THR A 72 -17.11 1.23 6.52
N ASN A 73 -15.82 1.15 6.91
CA ASN A 73 -15.29 1.99 7.98
C ASN A 73 -14.11 2.85 7.53
N HIS A 74 -13.84 2.90 6.23
CA HIS A 74 -12.78 3.71 5.64
C HIS A 74 -11.39 3.40 6.22
N ARG A 75 -11.12 2.13 6.49
CA ARG A 75 -9.83 1.68 6.99
C ARG A 75 -9.08 0.91 5.93
N LEU A 76 -7.77 1.12 5.88
CA LEU A 76 -6.90 0.42 4.97
C LEU A 76 -5.70 -0.10 5.74
N TYR A 77 -5.59 -1.44 5.77
CA TYR A 77 -4.51 -2.11 6.49
C TYR A 77 -3.36 -2.39 5.54
N LEU A 78 -2.18 -1.93 5.91
CA LEU A 78 -0.94 -2.22 5.18
C LEU A 78 -0.28 -3.44 5.83
N LEU A 79 -0.10 -4.47 5.04
CA LEU A 79 0.29 -5.78 5.56
C LEU A 79 1.77 -6.13 5.34
#